data_93e1c6f0e1769f0a8be79d67476990a7
#
_entry.id   93e1c6f0e1769f0a8be79d67476990a7
#
_cell.length_a   1.000
_cell.length_b   1.000
_cell.length_c   1.000
_cell.angle_alpha   90.00
_cell.angle_beta   90.00
_cell.angle_gamma   90.00
#
_symmetry.space_group_name_H-M   'P 1'
#
loop_
_entity.id
_entity.type
_entity.pdbx_description
1 polymer ?
#
loop_
_entity_poly.entity_id
_entity_poly.type
_entity_poly.pdbx_seq_one_letter_code
_entity_poly.pdbx_strand_id
1 'polypeptide(L)'
;MSKIIHNPKLRHDINFDPELHFRPNLDGEKGRKKQERANQFWKTLKEELIEFIMDRPSFDRKHGERNDWTLPALLKAVKEIIQTLVPQRDRQFLDEGLNVELLMQQFNKGIADLEKLASWLSRVLKSHCAPMRDDWVDTMYTQLSNGNRNGDLDELVTGMRSLLSVLEAMKLDVANHQIRCLRPVLIEDTTHFEQKFFLRKIQSRKVDVTGARLWYADAERIWDRLPGTSQTFGDMGVFFDGLTRLLLPSTTEKRVPSTFLFDEERIMKLRSDVLDAINLDVCMRMYEELEGLGSLDYKVLGARRVMDEFDRCATPESDFNFNTPPSSSRPSSLVFSSAGSTSSSPRSSVILPSYVAPENTEARAKARSLYTSLVALLQTATPTSRPHARWQEMAPYMAVQIFRSTSAPQDMLATFEEKVVNTICRAKSELYAEVESNFRQRLMAELSGRVRELKALSGVSLFAVATGARIQNSGVLQTSRDTETSSRDGLEEGGIEDMATRLAHLGILHWRVWAPLVYSGDQDDMVLDDAPNQI
;
A
#
# COMPACT_ATOMS: atom_id res chain seq x y z
N MET A 1 -18.97 17.13 6.38
CA MET A 1 -19.34 15.73 6.67
C MET A 1 -20.05 15.06 5.49
N SER A 2 -21.15 15.57 4.99
CA SER A 2 -21.96 14.91 3.94
C SER A 2 -21.14 14.44 2.72
N LYS A 3 -20.23 15.25 2.20
CA LYS A 3 -19.38 14.89 1.03
C LYS A 3 -18.43 13.71 1.29
N ILE A 4 -18.01 13.48 2.52
CA ILE A 4 -17.12 12.36 2.91
C ILE A 4 -17.92 11.07 2.96
N ILE A 5 -19.04 11.09 3.69
CA ILE A 5 -19.91 9.92 3.91
C ILE A 5 -20.50 9.40 2.58
N HIS A 6 -20.77 10.29 1.63
CA HIS A 6 -21.38 9.94 0.34
C HIS A 6 -20.37 9.73 -0.80
N ASN A 7 -19.06 9.75 -0.52
CA ASN A 7 -18.06 9.44 -1.54
C ASN A 7 -17.88 7.91 -1.64
N PRO A 8 -18.31 7.27 -2.74
CA PRO A 8 -18.30 5.82 -2.86
C PRO A 8 -16.88 5.24 -2.90
N LYS A 9 -15.94 5.91 -3.57
CA LYS A 9 -14.53 5.45 -3.63
C LYS A 9 -13.88 5.51 -2.25
N LEU A 10 -14.12 6.58 -1.48
CA LEU A 10 -13.59 6.71 -0.12
C LEU A 10 -14.16 5.62 0.81
N ARG A 11 -15.48 5.35 0.72
CA ARG A 11 -16.11 4.28 1.49
C ARG A 11 -15.58 2.90 1.16
N HIS A 12 -15.27 2.68 -0.10
CA HIS A 12 -14.62 1.47 -0.55
C HIS A 12 -13.20 1.36 0.03
N ASP A 13 -12.38 2.39 -0.17
CA ASP A 13 -10.96 2.40 0.22
C ASP A 13 -10.75 2.27 1.73
N ILE A 14 -11.71 2.74 2.54
CA ILE A 14 -11.64 2.65 4.01
C ILE A 14 -11.62 1.20 4.53
N ASN A 15 -12.09 0.24 3.71
CA ASN A 15 -12.05 -1.19 4.04
C ASN A 15 -10.67 -1.82 3.84
N PHE A 16 -9.76 -1.18 3.12
CA PHE A 16 -8.47 -1.78 2.77
C PHE A 16 -7.29 -1.07 3.41
N ASP A 17 -7.42 0.22 3.69
CA ASP A 17 -6.33 1.02 4.22
C ASP A 17 -6.62 1.47 5.66
N PRO A 18 -5.97 0.85 6.68
CA PRO A 18 -6.14 1.24 8.08
C PRO A 18 -5.61 2.65 8.36
N GLU A 19 -4.64 3.12 7.59
CA GLU A 19 -4.04 4.44 7.74
C GLU A 19 -4.64 5.49 6.81
N LEU A 20 -5.76 5.18 6.16
CA LEU A 20 -6.42 6.11 5.26
C LEU A 20 -6.71 7.44 5.96
N HIS A 21 -6.08 8.48 5.48
CA HIS A 21 -6.23 9.83 5.99
C HIS A 21 -6.16 10.85 4.86
N PHE A 22 -6.80 12.00 5.05
CA PHE A 22 -6.69 13.10 4.11
C PHE A 22 -5.33 13.75 4.19
N ARG A 23 -4.76 14.04 3.01
CA ARG A 23 -3.55 14.85 2.84
C ARG A 23 -3.86 16.04 1.93
N PRO A 24 -3.10 17.13 2.03
CA PRO A 24 -3.20 18.21 1.08
C PRO A 24 -2.91 17.68 -0.33
N ASN A 25 -3.81 17.94 -1.27
CA ASN A 25 -3.56 17.58 -2.67
C ASN A 25 -2.67 18.67 -3.30
N LEU A 26 -1.36 18.47 -3.18
CA LEU A 26 -0.33 19.34 -3.77
C LEU A 26 0.26 18.76 -5.06
N ASP A 27 0.00 17.48 -5.32
CA ASP A 27 0.58 16.75 -6.44
C ASP A 27 -0.27 16.88 -7.71
N GLY A 28 0.41 16.74 -8.85
CA GLY A 28 -0.21 16.79 -10.16
C GLY A 28 -0.60 18.19 -10.64
N GLU A 29 -1.24 18.25 -11.82
CA GLU A 29 -1.58 19.51 -12.49
C GLU A 29 -2.56 20.39 -11.68
N LYS A 30 -3.52 19.77 -10.99
CA LYS A 30 -4.49 20.47 -10.13
C LYS A 30 -3.82 21.09 -8.92
N GLY A 31 -2.87 20.39 -8.30
CA GLY A 31 -2.09 20.90 -7.17
C GLY A 31 -1.23 22.07 -7.59
N ARG A 32 -0.52 21.97 -8.72
CA ARG A 32 0.29 23.05 -9.28
C ARG A 32 -0.54 24.31 -9.58
N LYS A 33 -1.68 24.17 -10.27
CA LYS A 33 -2.60 25.29 -10.53
C LYS A 33 -3.12 25.94 -9.25
N LYS A 34 -3.40 25.13 -8.21
CA LYS A 34 -3.79 25.66 -6.89
C LYS A 34 -2.65 26.48 -6.27
N GLN A 35 -1.43 25.99 -6.34
CA GLN A 35 -0.24 26.67 -5.82
C GLN A 35 0.09 27.96 -6.57
N GLU A 36 -0.03 27.97 -7.89
CA GLU A 36 0.14 29.17 -8.73
C GLU A 36 -0.87 30.25 -8.36
N ARG A 37 -2.15 29.88 -8.22
CA ARG A 37 -3.20 30.84 -7.78
C ARG A 37 -2.94 31.37 -6.37
N ALA A 38 -2.50 30.52 -5.45
CA ALA A 38 -2.14 30.95 -4.10
C ALA A 38 -0.96 31.93 -4.13
N ASN A 39 0.10 31.66 -4.89
CA ASN A 39 1.25 32.54 -5.02
C ASN A 39 0.85 33.89 -5.65
N GLN A 40 -0.02 33.87 -6.66
CA GLN A 40 -0.54 35.11 -7.25
C GLN A 40 -1.35 35.94 -6.24
N PHE A 41 -2.20 35.27 -5.45
CA PHE A 41 -2.97 35.95 -4.38
C PHE A 41 -2.06 36.62 -3.36
N TRP A 42 -1.02 35.95 -2.88
CA TRP A 42 -0.08 36.51 -1.92
C TRP A 42 0.74 37.65 -2.49
N LYS A 43 1.09 37.57 -3.78
CA LYS A 43 1.76 38.67 -4.49
C LYS A 43 0.86 39.87 -4.59
N THR A 44 -0.39 39.70 -5.01
CA THR A 44 -1.38 40.78 -5.09
C THR A 44 -1.62 41.42 -3.73
N LEU A 45 -1.78 40.63 -2.66
CA LEU A 45 -1.94 41.15 -1.29
C LEU A 45 -0.75 42.01 -0.88
N LYS A 46 0.47 41.57 -1.18
CA LYS A 46 1.67 42.37 -0.86
C LYS A 46 1.70 43.68 -1.62
N GLU A 47 1.42 43.67 -2.93
CA GLU A 47 1.37 44.87 -3.78
C GLU A 47 0.31 45.85 -3.30
N GLU A 48 -0.89 45.38 -2.96
CA GLU A 48 -1.96 46.23 -2.42
C GLU A 48 -1.62 46.80 -1.03
N LEU A 49 -0.95 46.02 -0.15
CA LEU A 49 -0.48 46.56 1.15
C LEU A 49 0.60 47.62 0.98
N ILE A 50 1.53 47.43 0.05
CA ILE A 50 2.54 48.46 -0.26
C ILE A 50 1.86 49.73 -0.76
N GLU A 51 0.94 49.64 -1.72
CA GLU A 51 0.21 50.78 -2.25
C GLU A 51 -0.63 51.47 -1.17
N PHE A 52 -1.30 50.67 -0.30
CA PHE A 52 -2.07 51.22 0.83
C PHE A 52 -1.23 52.02 1.82
N ILE A 53 0.03 51.64 2.05
CA ILE A 53 0.92 52.32 3.02
C ILE A 53 1.65 53.48 2.37
N MET A 54 2.11 53.32 1.12
CA MET A 54 3.00 54.28 0.46
C MET A 54 2.26 55.33 -0.36
N ASP A 55 1.15 54.95 -1.01
CA ASP A 55 0.37 55.85 -1.88
C ASP A 55 -1.14 55.69 -1.64
N ARG A 56 -1.57 56.17 -0.50
CA ARG A 56 -2.97 56.11 -0.09
C ARG A 56 -3.94 56.72 -1.10
N PRO A 57 -3.66 57.91 -1.72
CA PRO A 57 -4.56 58.49 -2.70
C PRO A 57 -4.72 57.65 -3.99
N SER A 58 -3.69 56.94 -4.41
CA SER A 58 -3.77 56.02 -5.55
C SER A 58 -4.61 54.77 -5.20
N PHE A 59 -4.37 54.24 -4.02
CA PHE A 59 -5.10 53.09 -3.49
C PHE A 59 -6.62 53.37 -3.38
N ASP A 60 -6.99 54.51 -2.80
CA ASP A 60 -8.40 54.92 -2.62
C ASP A 60 -9.10 55.19 -3.96
N ARG A 61 -8.38 55.62 -5.00
CA ARG A 61 -8.92 55.76 -6.37
C ARG A 61 -9.20 54.41 -7.03
N LYS A 62 -8.39 53.39 -6.75
CA LYS A 62 -8.55 52.03 -7.33
C LYS A 62 -9.62 51.20 -6.63
N HIS A 63 -9.62 51.24 -5.30
CA HIS A 63 -10.45 50.32 -4.48
C HIS A 63 -11.69 51.03 -3.89
N GLY A 64 -11.73 52.35 -3.91
CA GLY A 64 -12.83 53.14 -3.37
C GLY A 64 -13.10 52.90 -1.88
N GLU A 65 -14.24 53.41 -1.38
CA GLU A 65 -14.64 53.25 0.01
C GLU A 65 -15.16 51.84 0.36
N ARG A 66 -15.29 50.95 -0.64
CA ARG A 66 -15.99 49.64 -0.48
C ARG A 66 -15.18 48.53 0.17
N ASN A 67 -13.91 48.76 0.58
CA ASN A 67 -13.05 47.68 1.13
C ASN A 67 -13.03 46.40 0.27
N ASP A 68 -13.10 46.53 -1.06
CA ASP A 68 -13.14 45.40 -2.00
C ASP A 68 -11.73 45.13 -2.54
N TRP A 69 -10.87 44.62 -1.64
CA TRP A 69 -9.50 44.24 -1.94
C TRP A 69 -9.10 42.96 -1.18
N THR A 70 -7.87 42.51 -1.33
CA THR A 70 -7.49 41.17 -0.88
C THR A 70 -7.45 40.98 0.65
N LEU A 71 -7.06 42.00 1.44
CA LEU A 71 -6.96 41.86 2.90
C LEU A 71 -8.34 41.62 3.57
N PRO A 72 -9.39 42.44 3.31
CA PRO A 72 -10.71 42.15 3.85
C PRO A 72 -11.27 40.80 3.42
N ALA A 73 -11.02 40.40 2.15
CA ALA A 73 -11.42 39.09 1.65
C ALA A 73 -10.70 37.95 2.42
N LEU A 74 -9.39 38.09 2.67
CA LEU A 74 -8.61 37.15 3.47
C LEU A 74 -9.15 37.06 4.90
N LEU A 75 -9.38 38.19 5.57
CA LEU A 75 -9.88 38.22 6.95
C LEU A 75 -11.28 37.59 7.07
N LYS A 76 -12.17 37.82 6.09
CA LYS A 76 -13.49 37.13 6.01
C LYS A 76 -13.31 35.62 5.84
N ALA A 77 -12.46 35.19 4.93
CA ALA A 77 -12.18 33.77 4.72
C ALA A 77 -11.57 33.10 5.97
N VAL A 78 -10.62 33.76 6.63
CA VAL A 78 -10.04 33.30 7.91
C VAL A 78 -11.13 33.14 8.96
N LYS A 79 -12.00 34.16 9.14
CA LYS A 79 -13.13 34.11 10.07
C LYS A 79 -14.05 32.91 9.79
N GLU A 80 -14.48 32.75 8.55
CA GLU A 80 -15.33 31.62 8.13
C GLU A 80 -14.68 30.26 8.41
N ILE A 81 -13.38 30.14 8.15
CA ILE A 81 -12.65 28.90 8.43
C ILE A 81 -12.64 28.62 9.94
N ILE A 82 -12.28 29.61 10.77
CA ILE A 82 -12.23 29.45 12.23
C ILE A 82 -13.62 29.12 12.77
N GLN A 83 -14.69 29.74 12.27
CA GLN A 83 -16.08 29.42 12.65
C GLN A 83 -16.46 27.96 12.40
N THR A 84 -15.86 27.30 11.39
CA THR A 84 -16.09 25.87 11.13
C THR A 84 -15.32 24.95 12.09
N LEU A 85 -14.25 25.44 12.71
CA LEU A 85 -13.35 24.69 13.60
C LEU A 85 -13.71 24.84 15.07
N VAL A 86 -14.30 25.99 15.44
CA VAL A 86 -14.62 26.36 16.81
C VAL A 86 -16.04 25.86 17.16
N PRO A 87 -16.25 25.30 18.38
CA PRO A 87 -17.58 24.92 18.86
C PRO A 87 -18.58 26.08 18.84
N GLN A 88 -19.86 25.75 18.71
CA GLN A 88 -20.91 26.78 18.57
C GLN A 88 -20.95 27.77 19.74
N ARG A 89 -20.64 27.29 20.96
CA ARG A 89 -20.59 28.11 22.17
C ARG A 89 -19.55 29.24 22.11
N ASP A 90 -18.44 29.04 21.38
CA ASP A 90 -17.31 29.95 21.33
C ASP A 90 -17.38 30.90 20.10
N ARG A 91 -18.40 30.73 19.23
CA ARG A 91 -18.56 31.54 18.01
C ARG A 91 -18.82 33.00 18.28
N GLN A 92 -19.60 33.31 19.35
CA GLN A 92 -19.85 34.68 19.72
C GLN A 92 -18.53 35.41 20.09
N PHE A 93 -17.68 34.75 20.87
CA PHE A 93 -16.36 35.30 21.23
C PHE A 93 -15.47 35.52 19.98
N LEU A 94 -15.57 34.62 18.98
CA LEU A 94 -14.90 34.78 17.70
C LEU A 94 -15.46 35.99 16.91
N ASP A 95 -16.77 36.14 16.86
CA ASP A 95 -17.44 37.22 16.13
C ASP A 95 -17.11 38.60 16.70
N GLU A 96 -16.95 38.71 18.02
CA GLU A 96 -16.53 39.92 18.72
C GLU A 96 -15.04 40.21 18.49
N GLY A 97 -14.16 39.19 18.61
CA GLY A 97 -12.72 39.35 18.50
C GLY A 97 -12.21 39.55 17.06
N LEU A 98 -12.88 38.91 16.06
CA LEU A 98 -12.56 39.02 14.65
C LEU A 98 -13.70 39.72 13.87
N ASN A 99 -14.02 40.94 14.28
CA ASN A 99 -14.94 41.78 13.52
C ASN A 99 -14.18 42.47 12.37
N VAL A 100 -14.35 41.91 11.15
CA VAL A 100 -13.58 42.35 9.96
C VAL A 100 -13.88 43.81 9.62
N GLU A 101 -15.12 44.29 9.78
CA GLU A 101 -15.48 45.69 9.47
C GLU A 101 -14.81 46.64 10.44
N LEU A 102 -14.82 46.36 11.73
CA LEU A 102 -14.15 47.15 12.75
C LEU A 102 -12.63 47.16 12.56
N LEU A 103 -12.05 45.97 12.26
CA LEU A 103 -10.62 45.86 11.97
C LEU A 103 -10.22 46.73 10.76
N MET A 104 -11.00 46.71 9.69
CA MET A 104 -10.74 47.53 8.51
C MET A 104 -10.89 49.03 8.80
N GLN A 105 -11.83 49.41 9.64
CA GLN A 105 -11.92 50.83 10.10
C GLN A 105 -10.68 51.25 10.91
N GLN A 106 -10.18 50.37 11.78
CA GLN A 106 -8.95 50.60 12.54
C GLN A 106 -7.72 50.71 11.62
N PHE A 107 -7.62 49.83 10.63
CA PHE A 107 -6.59 49.86 9.59
C PHE A 107 -6.63 51.18 8.81
N ASN A 108 -7.81 51.58 8.38
CA ASN A 108 -8.00 52.83 7.62
C ASN A 108 -7.60 54.08 8.42
N LYS A 109 -7.75 54.05 9.74
CA LYS A 109 -7.36 55.12 10.64
C LYS A 109 -5.91 55.05 11.16
N GLY A 110 -5.18 53.98 10.79
CA GLY A 110 -3.80 53.76 11.26
C GLY A 110 -3.68 53.42 12.75
N ILE A 111 -4.77 52.95 13.39
CA ILE A 111 -4.83 52.63 14.83
C ILE A 111 -5.00 51.12 15.07
N ALA A 112 -4.88 50.31 14.04
CA ALA A 112 -4.98 48.86 14.15
C ALA A 112 -3.82 48.25 14.95
N ASP A 113 -4.12 47.57 16.04
CA ASP A 113 -3.14 46.84 16.87
C ASP A 113 -3.00 45.38 16.38
N LEU A 114 -2.09 45.21 15.41
CA LEU A 114 -1.84 43.88 14.81
C LEU A 114 -1.19 42.92 15.78
N GLU A 115 -0.38 43.39 16.72
CA GLU A 115 0.25 42.52 17.72
C GLU A 115 -0.79 41.93 18.67
N LYS A 116 -1.74 42.75 19.11
CA LYS A 116 -2.85 42.29 19.95
C LYS A 116 -3.76 41.32 19.20
N LEU A 117 -4.02 41.59 17.92
CA LEU A 117 -4.78 40.66 17.07
C LEU A 117 -4.04 39.30 16.89
N ALA A 118 -2.74 39.32 16.61
CA ALA A 118 -1.93 38.12 16.45
C ALA A 118 -1.87 37.30 17.74
N SER A 119 -1.69 37.96 18.91
CA SER A 119 -1.72 37.33 20.22
C SER A 119 -3.07 36.68 20.52
N TRP A 120 -4.16 37.37 20.20
CA TRP A 120 -5.51 36.86 20.38
C TRP A 120 -5.78 35.63 19.47
N LEU A 121 -5.41 35.73 18.17
CA LEU A 121 -5.50 34.60 17.23
C LEU A 121 -4.69 33.39 17.71
N SER A 122 -3.45 33.58 18.16
CA SER A 122 -2.62 32.51 18.69
C SER A 122 -3.30 31.78 19.86
N ARG A 123 -3.87 32.51 20.81
CA ARG A 123 -4.61 31.91 21.93
C ARG A 123 -5.85 31.14 21.50
N VAL A 124 -6.64 31.70 20.58
CA VAL A 124 -7.82 31.02 20.04
C VAL A 124 -7.43 29.74 19.31
N LEU A 125 -6.42 29.80 18.45
CA LEU A 125 -5.97 28.62 17.71
C LEU A 125 -5.42 27.54 18.63
N LYS A 126 -4.55 27.87 19.58
CA LYS A 126 -4.00 26.91 20.57
C LYS A 126 -5.07 26.26 21.46
N SER A 127 -6.16 26.96 21.76
CA SER A 127 -7.27 26.37 22.54
C SER A 127 -8.10 25.34 21.74
N HIS A 128 -7.96 25.28 20.43
CA HIS A 128 -8.75 24.42 19.55
C HIS A 128 -7.92 23.53 18.63
N CYS A 129 -6.61 23.74 18.49
CA CYS A 129 -5.75 22.87 17.67
C CYS A 129 -5.24 21.65 18.46
N ALA A 130 -4.75 20.65 17.74
CA ALA A 130 -4.03 19.55 18.36
C ALA A 130 -2.65 20.06 18.87
N PRO A 131 -2.14 19.59 20.03
CA PRO A 131 -0.87 20.03 20.62
C PRO A 131 0.32 20.01 19.64
N MET A 132 0.32 19.07 18.71
CA MET A 132 1.34 18.97 17.64
C MET A 132 1.36 20.17 16.69
N ARG A 133 0.39 21.10 16.77
CA ARG A 133 0.31 22.33 15.97
C ARG A 133 0.75 23.57 16.71
N ASP A 134 1.01 23.48 18.00
CA ASP A 134 1.38 24.63 18.82
C ASP A 134 2.61 25.36 18.28
N ASP A 135 3.65 24.65 17.84
CA ASP A 135 4.84 25.22 17.23
C ASP A 135 4.53 26.01 15.95
N TRP A 136 3.57 25.55 15.16
CA TRP A 136 3.14 26.25 13.94
C TRP A 136 2.40 27.54 14.28
N VAL A 137 1.59 27.51 15.34
CA VAL A 137 0.89 28.70 15.84
C VAL A 137 1.88 29.71 16.42
N ASP A 138 2.91 29.25 17.14
CA ASP A 138 3.97 30.13 17.65
C ASP A 138 4.80 30.75 16.53
N THR A 139 5.13 29.99 15.51
CA THR A 139 5.81 30.50 14.31
C THR A 139 4.97 31.57 13.63
N MET A 140 3.69 31.33 13.41
CA MET A 140 2.75 32.30 12.86
C MET A 140 2.71 33.59 13.71
N TYR A 141 2.57 33.44 15.03
CA TYR A 141 2.56 34.61 15.94
C TYR A 141 3.85 35.40 15.85
N THR A 142 5.00 34.75 15.88
CA THR A 142 6.32 35.39 15.79
C THR A 142 6.47 36.17 14.49
N GLN A 143 6.08 35.58 13.35
CA GLN A 143 6.14 36.23 12.04
C GLN A 143 5.22 37.47 11.97
N LEU A 144 3.98 37.36 12.45
CA LEU A 144 3.05 38.50 12.48
C LEU A 144 3.54 39.61 13.40
N SER A 145 4.06 39.28 14.58
CA SER A 145 4.56 40.21 15.57
C SER A 145 5.83 40.94 15.08
N ASN A 146 6.80 40.19 14.54
CA ASN A 146 8.04 40.73 14.00
C ASN A 146 7.78 41.63 12.78
N GLY A 147 6.96 41.15 11.84
CA GLY A 147 6.58 41.93 10.66
C GLY A 147 5.93 43.26 11.04
N ASN A 148 5.07 43.25 12.05
CA ASN A 148 4.46 44.48 12.55
C ASN A 148 5.48 45.43 13.24
N ARG A 149 6.33 44.89 14.12
CA ARG A 149 7.32 45.69 14.87
C ARG A 149 8.40 46.31 13.98
N ASN A 150 8.87 45.52 12.99
CA ASN A 150 9.95 45.92 12.10
C ASN A 150 9.44 46.68 10.87
N GLY A 151 8.13 46.79 10.67
CA GLY A 151 7.54 47.32 9.45
C GLY A 151 7.86 46.48 8.21
N ASP A 152 8.19 45.17 8.40
CA ASP A 152 8.53 44.26 7.34
C ASP A 152 7.25 43.61 6.78
N LEU A 153 6.84 44.06 5.60
CA LEU A 153 5.65 43.53 4.91
C LEU A 153 5.83 42.11 4.40
N ASP A 154 7.05 41.67 4.09
CA ASP A 154 7.32 40.31 3.66
C ASP A 154 7.11 39.33 4.82
N GLU A 155 7.61 39.68 5.99
CA GLU A 155 7.42 38.88 7.19
C GLU A 155 5.94 38.85 7.62
N LEU A 156 5.25 40.02 7.52
CA LEU A 156 3.81 40.10 7.82
C LEU A 156 2.97 39.22 6.89
N VAL A 157 3.20 39.29 5.58
CA VAL A 157 2.51 38.44 4.58
C VAL A 157 2.84 36.95 4.80
N THR A 158 4.07 36.65 5.19
CA THR A 158 4.48 35.28 5.54
C THR A 158 3.73 34.77 6.77
N GLY A 159 3.56 35.62 7.80
CA GLY A 159 2.74 35.31 8.98
C GLY A 159 1.27 35.03 8.63
N MET A 160 0.69 35.83 7.72
CA MET A 160 -0.68 35.62 7.24
C MET A 160 -0.79 34.29 6.44
N ARG A 161 0.24 33.94 5.68
CA ARG A 161 0.32 32.67 4.96
C ARG A 161 0.42 31.50 5.94
N SER A 162 1.22 31.63 6.99
CA SER A 162 1.34 30.65 8.08
C SER A 162 0.01 30.46 8.80
N LEU A 163 -0.76 31.51 9.05
CA LEU A 163 -2.10 31.43 9.61
C LEU A 163 -3.03 30.54 8.77
N LEU A 164 -3.09 30.76 7.45
CA LEU A 164 -3.89 29.89 6.59
C LEU A 164 -3.38 28.44 6.57
N SER A 165 -2.07 28.23 6.62
CA SER A 165 -1.47 26.88 6.68
C SER A 165 -1.87 26.14 7.96
N VAL A 166 -1.86 26.83 9.12
CA VAL A 166 -2.34 26.27 10.40
C VAL A 166 -3.82 25.91 10.29
N LEU A 167 -4.65 26.79 9.76
CA LEU A 167 -6.09 26.54 9.61
C LEU A 167 -6.39 25.39 8.64
N GLU A 168 -5.66 25.26 7.54
CA GLU A 168 -5.76 24.11 6.63
C GLU A 168 -5.37 22.80 7.35
N ALA A 169 -4.29 22.81 8.13
CA ALA A 169 -3.87 21.66 8.91
C ALA A 169 -4.92 21.27 9.96
N MET A 170 -5.48 22.23 10.70
CA MET A 170 -6.56 21.96 11.67
C MET A 170 -7.80 21.36 11.01
N LYS A 171 -8.19 21.86 9.82
CA LYS A 171 -9.29 21.25 9.03
C LYS A 171 -9.03 19.80 8.68
N LEU A 172 -7.80 19.49 8.27
CA LEU A 172 -7.39 18.12 7.96
C LEU A 172 -7.39 17.24 9.22
N ASP A 173 -6.89 17.75 10.33
CA ASP A 173 -6.88 17.02 11.61
C ASP A 173 -8.29 16.67 12.06
N VAL A 174 -9.24 17.60 11.99
CA VAL A 174 -10.66 17.36 12.28
C VAL A 174 -11.26 16.33 11.32
N ALA A 175 -11.02 16.47 10.01
CA ALA A 175 -11.54 15.53 9.02
C ALA A 175 -10.97 14.11 9.22
N ASN A 176 -9.69 14.00 9.52
CA ASN A 176 -9.02 12.72 9.79
C ASN A 176 -9.51 12.09 11.11
N HIS A 177 -9.74 12.90 12.13
CA HIS A 177 -10.36 12.41 13.36
C HIS A 177 -11.78 11.87 13.10
N GLN A 178 -12.60 12.61 12.33
CA GLN A 178 -13.95 12.18 11.97
C GLN A 178 -13.96 10.85 11.20
N ILE A 179 -13.05 10.67 10.22
CA ILE A 179 -12.94 9.39 9.51
C ILE A 179 -12.60 8.27 10.48
N ARG A 180 -11.64 8.47 11.39
CA ARG A 180 -11.29 7.45 12.38
C ARG A 180 -12.47 7.05 13.24
N CYS A 181 -13.24 8.02 13.75
CA CYS A 181 -14.43 7.75 14.58
C CYS A 181 -15.55 7.05 13.80
N LEU A 182 -15.76 7.43 12.53
CA LEU A 182 -16.84 6.87 11.70
C LEU A 182 -16.44 5.56 11.01
N ARG A 183 -15.15 5.23 10.95
CA ARG A 183 -14.63 4.07 10.23
C ARG A 183 -15.42 2.78 10.49
N PRO A 184 -15.65 2.34 11.74
CA PRO A 184 -16.37 1.09 11.99
C PRO A 184 -17.77 1.08 11.37
N VAL A 185 -18.51 2.16 11.54
CA VAL A 185 -19.87 2.30 10.98
C VAL A 185 -19.86 2.32 9.45
N LEU A 186 -18.89 3.03 8.86
CA LEU A 186 -18.77 3.10 7.40
C LEU A 186 -18.37 1.75 6.80
N ILE A 187 -17.49 0.99 7.45
CA ILE A 187 -17.10 -0.34 7.02
C ILE A 187 -18.29 -1.30 7.06
N GLU A 188 -19.05 -1.32 8.16
CA GLU A 188 -20.18 -2.22 8.32
C GLU A 188 -21.28 -1.97 7.28
N ASP A 189 -21.55 -0.70 6.96
CA ASP A 189 -22.57 -0.31 5.99
C ASP A 189 -22.07 -0.31 4.52
N THR A 190 -20.77 -0.58 4.28
CA THR A 190 -20.19 -0.46 2.93
C THR A 190 -20.90 -1.33 1.90
N THR A 191 -21.13 -2.60 2.21
CA THR A 191 -21.75 -3.56 1.28
C THR A 191 -23.11 -3.06 0.81
N HIS A 192 -23.97 -2.64 1.73
CA HIS A 192 -25.31 -2.15 1.41
C HIS A 192 -25.28 -0.83 0.63
N PHE A 193 -24.41 0.09 1.02
CA PHE A 193 -24.23 1.35 0.32
C PHE A 193 -23.76 1.14 -1.12
N GLU A 194 -22.78 0.27 -1.33
CA GLU A 194 -22.24 -0.01 -2.66
C GLU A 194 -23.22 -0.75 -3.56
N GLN A 195 -23.98 -1.72 -3.02
CA GLN A 195 -25.05 -2.38 -3.76
C GLN A 195 -26.06 -1.36 -4.29
N LYS A 196 -26.56 -0.46 -3.43
CA LYS A 196 -27.48 0.62 -3.87
C LYS A 196 -26.85 1.57 -4.88
N PHE A 197 -25.58 1.93 -4.67
CA PHE A 197 -24.86 2.82 -5.58
C PHE A 197 -24.70 2.20 -6.95
N PHE A 198 -24.21 0.96 -7.04
CA PHE A 198 -23.95 0.29 -8.31
C PHE A 198 -25.24 -0.11 -9.02
N LEU A 199 -26.28 -0.54 -8.31
CA LEU A 199 -27.59 -0.82 -8.90
C LEU A 199 -28.12 0.40 -9.66
N ARG A 200 -28.09 1.59 -9.06
CA ARG A 200 -28.48 2.86 -9.73
C ARG A 200 -27.59 3.16 -10.95
N LYS A 201 -26.30 2.84 -10.90
CA LYS A 201 -25.37 3.02 -12.02
C LYS A 201 -25.65 2.06 -13.19
N ILE A 202 -25.98 0.82 -12.87
CA ILE A 202 -26.36 -0.20 -13.87
C ILE A 202 -27.69 0.20 -14.51
N GLN A 203 -28.71 0.53 -13.74
CA GLN A 203 -30.01 0.98 -14.23
C GLN A 203 -29.92 2.24 -15.11
N SER A 204 -29.02 3.17 -14.75
CA SER A 204 -28.77 4.39 -15.55
C SER A 204 -27.79 4.15 -16.72
N ARG A 205 -27.39 2.91 -17.01
CA ARG A 205 -26.43 2.51 -18.06
C ARG A 205 -25.07 3.23 -17.99
N LYS A 206 -24.67 3.66 -16.79
CA LYS A 206 -23.36 4.28 -16.55
C LYS A 206 -22.26 3.27 -16.24
N VAL A 207 -22.64 2.06 -15.89
CA VAL A 207 -21.74 0.91 -15.71
C VAL A 207 -22.29 -0.23 -16.56
N ASP A 208 -21.48 -0.71 -17.49
CA ASP A 208 -21.76 -1.90 -18.28
C ASP A 208 -21.20 -3.13 -17.59
N VAL A 209 -22.07 -4.08 -17.28
CA VAL A 209 -21.71 -5.33 -16.58
C VAL A 209 -21.63 -6.53 -17.53
N THR A 210 -21.88 -6.34 -18.84
CA THR A 210 -21.89 -7.42 -19.83
C THR A 210 -20.56 -8.18 -19.85
N GLY A 211 -19.44 -7.45 -19.87
CA GLY A 211 -18.11 -8.05 -19.83
C GLY A 211 -17.83 -8.84 -18.54
N ALA A 212 -18.37 -8.39 -17.41
CA ALA A 212 -18.20 -9.08 -16.13
C ALA A 212 -19.04 -10.38 -16.07
N ARG A 213 -20.24 -10.38 -16.63
CA ARG A 213 -21.07 -11.60 -16.77
C ARG A 213 -20.41 -12.64 -17.67
N LEU A 214 -19.87 -12.22 -18.80
CA LEU A 214 -19.13 -13.11 -19.71
C LEU A 214 -17.89 -13.70 -19.02
N TRP A 215 -17.15 -12.88 -18.29
CA TRP A 215 -16.00 -13.35 -17.53
C TRP A 215 -16.39 -14.40 -16.48
N TYR A 216 -17.49 -14.18 -15.75
CA TYR A 216 -17.97 -15.14 -14.74
C TYR A 216 -18.47 -16.43 -15.38
N ALA A 217 -19.22 -16.35 -16.47
CA ALA A 217 -19.69 -17.52 -17.24
C ALA A 217 -18.51 -18.33 -17.83
N ASP A 218 -17.44 -17.66 -18.27
CA ASP A 218 -16.22 -18.33 -18.70
C ASP A 218 -15.52 -19.05 -17.52
N ALA A 219 -15.46 -18.41 -16.35
CA ALA A 219 -14.93 -19.04 -15.15
C ALA A 219 -15.73 -20.29 -14.75
N GLU A 220 -17.05 -20.20 -14.77
CA GLU A 220 -17.97 -21.31 -14.49
C GLU A 220 -17.76 -22.50 -15.44
N ARG A 221 -17.65 -22.25 -16.74
CA ARG A 221 -17.37 -23.28 -17.76
C ARG A 221 -16.07 -24.04 -17.50
N ILE A 222 -15.04 -23.33 -17.01
CA ILE A 222 -13.73 -23.94 -16.73
C ILE A 222 -13.76 -24.65 -15.38
N TRP A 223 -14.49 -24.11 -14.41
CA TRP A 223 -14.63 -24.67 -13.08
C TRP A 223 -15.29 -26.05 -13.10
N ASP A 224 -16.37 -26.23 -13.83
CA ASP A 224 -17.09 -27.50 -13.97
C ASP A 224 -16.21 -28.64 -14.53
N ARG A 225 -15.08 -28.31 -15.17
CA ARG A 225 -14.11 -29.27 -15.70
C ARG A 225 -13.04 -29.72 -14.70
N LEU A 226 -13.02 -29.16 -13.50
CA LEU A 226 -12.05 -29.45 -12.45
C LEU A 226 -12.71 -30.18 -11.28
N PRO A 227 -12.83 -31.55 -11.34
CA PRO A 227 -13.45 -32.31 -10.25
C PRO A 227 -12.65 -32.17 -8.95
N GLY A 228 -13.32 -31.92 -7.85
CA GLY A 228 -12.77 -31.93 -6.49
C GLY A 228 -12.49 -30.59 -5.83
N THR A 229 -12.58 -29.47 -6.55
CA THR A 229 -12.29 -28.13 -5.98
C THR A 229 -13.53 -27.40 -5.40
N SER A 230 -14.74 -27.90 -5.68
CA SER A 230 -16.01 -27.23 -5.35
C SER A 230 -16.37 -27.17 -3.85
N GLN A 231 -15.81 -28.05 -3.02
CA GLN A 231 -16.27 -28.17 -1.62
C GLN A 231 -15.73 -27.07 -0.68
N THR A 232 -14.58 -26.46 -1.00
CA THR A 232 -13.86 -25.60 -0.05
C THR A 232 -14.37 -24.17 -0.02
N PHE A 233 -14.67 -23.60 -1.17
CA PHE A 233 -15.10 -22.19 -1.30
C PHE A 233 -16.63 -21.99 -1.20
N GLY A 234 -17.42 -23.06 -1.39
CA GLY A 234 -18.88 -22.94 -1.53
C GLY A 234 -19.26 -22.13 -2.78
N ASP A 235 -20.26 -21.28 -2.66
CA ASP A 235 -20.80 -20.47 -3.78
C ASP A 235 -19.78 -19.49 -4.40
N MET A 236 -18.71 -19.19 -3.68
CA MET A 236 -17.63 -18.30 -4.14
C MET A 236 -16.54 -19.03 -4.96
N GLY A 237 -16.65 -20.36 -5.15
CA GLY A 237 -15.57 -21.15 -5.74
C GLY A 237 -15.25 -20.75 -7.18
N VAL A 238 -16.26 -20.63 -8.02
CA VAL A 238 -16.14 -20.17 -9.41
C VAL A 238 -15.49 -18.79 -9.49
N PHE A 239 -15.96 -17.88 -8.64
CA PHE A 239 -15.47 -16.52 -8.58
C PHE A 239 -13.98 -16.45 -8.20
N PHE A 240 -13.56 -17.16 -7.14
CA PHE A 240 -12.16 -17.14 -6.70
C PHE A 240 -11.22 -17.82 -7.66
N ASP A 241 -11.66 -18.89 -8.35
CA ASP A 241 -10.88 -19.51 -9.42
C ASP A 241 -10.70 -18.53 -10.60
N GLY A 242 -11.78 -17.90 -11.05
CA GLY A 242 -11.73 -16.88 -12.08
C GLY A 242 -10.85 -15.69 -11.70
N LEU A 243 -10.95 -15.23 -10.45
CA LEU A 243 -10.16 -14.13 -9.93
C LEU A 243 -8.66 -14.49 -9.86
N THR A 244 -8.33 -15.69 -9.38
CA THR A 244 -6.94 -16.16 -9.35
C THR A 244 -6.36 -16.25 -10.76
N ARG A 245 -7.10 -16.79 -11.73
CA ARG A 245 -6.67 -16.83 -13.14
C ARG A 245 -6.46 -15.43 -13.73
N LEU A 246 -7.27 -14.45 -13.31
CA LEU A 246 -7.13 -13.07 -13.76
C LEU A 246 -5.78 -12.44 -13.35
N LEU A 247 -5.13 -12.96 -12.29
CA LEU A 247 -3.85 -12.48 -11.80
C LEU A 247 -2.64 -13.09 -12.49
N LEU A 248 -2.80 -14.25 -13.14
CA LEU A 248 -1.67 -15.00 -13.73
C LEU A 248 -1.06 -14.27 -14.94
N PRO A 249 0.26 -14.32 -15.13
CA PRO A 249 0.95 -13.73 -16.27
C PRO A 249 0.46 -14.24 -17.64
N SER A 250 0.07 -15.51 -17.74
CA SER A 250 -0.50 -16.10 -18.97
C SER A 250 -1.82 -15.46 -19.42
N THR A 251 -2.50 -14.75 -18.51
CA THR A 251 -3.81 -14.13 -18.76
C THR A 251 -3.79 -12.59 -18.65
N THR A 252 -2.61 -11.98 -18.53
CA THR A 252 -2.45 -10.53 -18.30
C THR A 252 -3.05 -9.65 -19.40
N GLU A 253 -3.21 -10.19 -20.63
CA GLU A 253 -3.86 -9.48 -21.75
C GLU A 253 -5.37 -9.30 -21.52
N LYS A 254 -5.99 -10.11 -20.64
CA LYS A 254 -7.41 -9.98 -20.32
C LYS A 254 -7.65 -8.71 -19.48
N ARG A 255 -8.57 -7.89 -19.95
CA ARG A 255 -9.00 -6.70 -19.22
C ARG A 255 -9.64 -7.08 -17.90
N VAL A 256 -9.39 -6.27 -16.87
CA VAL A 256 -10.08 -6.40 -15.59
C VAL A 256 -11.57 -6.12 -15.80
N PRO A 257 -12.48 -6.99 -15.33
CA PRO A 257 -13.92 -6.77 -15.45
C PRO A 257 -14.36 -5.43 -14.84
N SER A 258 -15.37 -4.81 -15.42
CA SER A 258 -15.89 -3.50 -14.99
C SER A 258 -16.42 -3.46 -13.55
N THR A 259 -16.74 -4.62 -12.98
CA THR A 259 -17.13 -4.76 -11.57
C THR A 259 -16.00 -4.43 -10.59
N PHE A 260 -14.75 -4.51 -11.01
CA PHE A 260 -13.56 -4.13 -10.21
C PHE A 260 -13.17 -2.65 -10.34
N LEU A 261 -14.10 -1.78 -10.74
CA LEU A 261 -13.85 -0.35 -10.97
C LEU A 261 -13.12 0.35 -9.80
N PHE A 262 -13.42 -0.02 -8.55
CA PHE A 262 -12.76 0.55 -7.37
C PHE A 262 -11.51 -0.20 -6.95
N ASP A 263 -11.30 -1.41 -7.46
CA ASP A 263 -10.21 -2.32 -7.10
C ASP A 263 -9.18 -2.51 -8.21
N GLU A 264 -9.32 -1.81 -9.35
CA GLU A 264 -8.43 -1.98 -10.49
C GLU A 264 -6.95 -1.83 -10.10
N GLU A 265 -6.60 -0.80 -9.32
CA GLU A 265 -5.23 -0.57 -8.83
C GLU A 265 -4.75 -1.73 -7.93
N ARG A 266 -5.62 -2.28 -7.08
CA ARG A 266 -5.31 -3.42 -6.21
C ARG A 266 -5.08 -4.69 -7.01
N ILE A 267 -5.91 -4.94 -8.01
CA ILE A 267 -5.73 -6.06 -8.95
C ILE A 267 -4.43 -5.91 -9.74
N MET A 268 -4.11 -4.72 -10.24
CA MET A 268 -2.87 -4.47 -10.97
C MET A 268 -1.64 -4.64 -10.07
N LYS A 269 -1.70 -4.23 -8.81
CA LYS A 269 -0.64 -4.49 -7.84
C LYS A 269 -0.48 -5.99 -7.57
N LEU A 270 -1.58 -6.71 -7.33
CA LEU A 270 -1.54 -8.18 -7.15
C LEU A 270 -0.98 -8.90 -8.39
N ARG A 271 -1.34 -8.47 -9.61
CA ARG A 271 -0.74 -8.99 -10.85
C ARG A 271 0.78 -8.80 -10.89
N SER A 272 1.26 -7.62 -10.46
CA SER A 272 2.71 -7.37 -10.39
C SER A 272 3.38 -8.27 -9.36
N ASP A 273 2.78 -8.41 -8.17
CA ASP A 273 3.33 -9.25 -7.10
C ASP A 273 3.37 -10.73 -7.52
N VAL A 274 2.32 -11.22 -8.19
CA VAL A 274 2.26 -12.60 -8.75
C VAL A 274 3.31 -12.80 -9.85
N LEU A 275 3.47 -11.84 -10.75
CA LEU A 275 4.50 -11.88 -11.79
C LEU A 275 5.90 -11.96 -11.17
N ASP A 276 6.17 -11.13 -10.15
CA ASP A 276 7.45 -11.11 -9.46
C ASP A 276 7.73 -12.46 -8.77
N ALA A 277 6.73 -13.03 -8.09
CA ALA A 277 6.86 -14.32 -7.43
C ALA A 277 7.14 -15.45 -8.43
N ILE A 278 6.39 -15.53 -9.52
CA ILE A 278 6.58 -16.57 -10.54
C ILE A 278 7.94 -16.46 -11.22
N ASN A 279 8.37 -15.24 -11.58
CA ASN A 279 9.68 -15.05 -12.20
C ASN A 279 10.84 -15.37 -11.25
N LEU A 280 10.71 -15.06 -9.96
CA LEU A 280 11.70 -15.47 -8.95
C LEU A 280 11.76 -17.00 -8.81
N ASP A 281 10.62 -17.68 -8.84
CA ASP A 281 10.59 -19.14 -8.82
C ASP A 281 11.23 -19.75 -10.06
N VAL A 282 10.98 -19.18 -11.24
CA VAL A 282 11.65 -19.58 -12.49
C VAL A 282 13.16 -19.43 -12.34
N CYS A 283 13.65 -18.31 -11.78
CA CYS A 283 15.06 -18.10 -11.50
C CYS A 283 15.63 -19.18 -10.55
N MET A 284 14.89 -19.54 -9.50
CA MET A 284 15.32 -20.56 -8.54
C MET A 284 15.33 -21.96 -9.16
N ARG A 285 14.39 -22.31 -10.03
CA ARG A 285 14.40 -23.57 -10.79
C ARG A 285 15.61 -23.65 -11.75
N MET A 286 15.91 -22.55 -12.43
CA MET A 286 17.10 -22.47 -13.28
C MET A 286 18.40 -22.59 -12.49
N TYR A 287 18.44 -22.06 -11.26
CA TYR A 287 19.55 -22.25 -10.34
C TYR A 287 19.74 -23.73 -10.00
N GLU A 288 18.67 -24.45 -9.66
CA GLU A 288 18.72 -25.89 -9.34
C GLU A 288 19.22 -26.72 -10.53
N GLU A 289 18.72 -26.44 -11.74
CA GLU A 289 19.19 -27.11 -12.96
C GLU A 289 20.69 -26.90 -13.17
N LEU A 290 21.16 -25.65 -13.02
CA LEU A 290 22.57 -25.31 -13.23
C LEU A 290 23.49 -25.93 -12.16
N GLU A 291 23.06 -25.94 -10.91
CA GLU A 291 23.79 -26.59 -9.80
C GLU A 291 23.85 -28.12 -9.97
N GLY A 292 22.76 -28.71 -10.48
CA GLY A 292 22.72 -30.15 -10.82
C GLY A 292 23.73 -30.51 -11.92
N LEU A 293 23.85 -29.69 -12.95
CA LEU A 293 24.83 -29.91 -14.03
C LEU A 293 26.27 -29.76 -13.52
N GLY A 294 26.57 -28.72 -12.73
CA GLY A 294 27.89 -28.53 -12.12
C GLY A 294 28.31 -29.68 -11.20
N SER A 295 27.37 -30.26 -10.47
CA SER A 295 27.62 -31.44 -9.61
C SER A 295 27.90 -32.74 -10.40
N LEU A 296 27.32 -32.90 -11.58
CA LEU A 296 27.56 -34.04 -12.46
C LEU A 296 28.96 -33.97 -13.09
N ASP A 297 29.36 -32.80 -13.59
CA ASP A 297 30.70 -32.57 -14.17
C ASP A 297 31.80 -32.78 -13.13
N TYR A 298 31.59 -32.35 -11.90
CA TYR A 298 32.55 -32.57 -10.81
C TYR A 298 32.70 -34.08 -10.46
N LYS A 299 31.61 -34.85 -10.46
CA LYS A 299 31.65 -36.27 -10.26
C LYS A 299 32.33 -37.03 -11.41
N VAL A 300 32.13 -36.61 -12.66
CA VAL A 300 32.77 -37.20 -13.84
C VAL A 300 34.24 -36.86 -13.87
N LEU A 301 34.65 -35.62 -13.56
CA LEU A 301 36.04 -35.19 -13.44
C LEU A 301 36.74 -35.86 -12.25
N GLY A 302 36.07 -36.02 -11.12
CA GLY A 302 36.55 -36.77 -9.97
C GLY A 302 36.74 -38.26 -10.29
N ALA A 303 35.82 -38.90 -11.00
CA ALA A 303 35.94 -40.29 -11.45
C ALA A 303 37.08 -40.45 -12.48
N ARG A 304 37.29 -39.50 -13.39
CA ARG A 304 38.43 -39.51 -14.31
C ARG A 304 39.76 -39.33 -13.58
N ARG A 305 39.86 -38.48 -12.58
CA ARG A 305 41.09 -38.33 -11.76
C ARG A 305 41.38 -39.60 -10.98
N VAL A 306 40.39 -40.27 -10.43
CA VAL A 306 40.55 -41.55 -9.73
C VAL A 306 40.95 -42.68 -10.71
N MET A 307 40.47 -42.71 -11.95
CA MET A 307 40.89 -43.64 -12.96
C MET A 307 42.32 -43.36 -13.46
N ASP A 308 42.74 -42.09 -13.65
CA ASP A 308 44.12 -41.72 -14.03
C ASP A 308 45.11 -41.99 -12.89
N GLU A 309 44.70 -41.96 -11.64
CA GLU A 309 45.57 -42.29 -10.49
C GLU A 309 45.70 -43.82 -10.31
N PHE A 310 44.69 -44.63 -10.71
CA PHE A 310 44.77 -46.08 -10.69
C PHE A 310 45.67 -46.66 -11.80
N ASP A 311 45.83 -45.97 -12.92
CA ASP A 311 46.70 -46.42 -14.02
C ASP A 311 48.20 -46.07 -13.80
N ARG A 312 48.54 -45.28 -12.76
CA ARG A 312 49.91 -44.93 -12.41
C ARG A 312 50.53 -45.69 -11.25
N CYS A 313 49.77 -46.56 -10.57
CA CYS A 313 50.27 -47.37 -9.47
C CYS A 313 50.28 -48.85 -9.82
N ALA A 314 51.06 -49.24 -10.84
CA ALA A 314 51.45 -50.60 -11.05
C ALA A 314 52.98 -50.67 -11.14
N THR A 315 53.66 -50.68 -9.99
CA THR A 315 54.99 -51.29 -9.82
C THR A 315 55.11 -51.83 -8.40
N PRO A 316 55.83 -52.97 -8.22
CA PRO A 316 55.65 -53.83 -7.05
C PRO A 316 56.68 -53.59 -5.95
N GLU A 317 56.29 -54.09 -4.76
CA GLU A 317 57.11 -54.54 -3.65
C GLU A 317 58.05 -53.54 -2.91
N SER A 318 57.68 -53.28 -1.67
CA SER A 318 58.54 -53.61 -0.53
C SER A 318 57.80 -53.46 0.80
N ASP A 319 57.91 -54.50 1.60
CA ASP A 319 57.58 -54.61 2.99
C ASP A 319 58.03 -53.41 3.82
N PHE A 320 57.17 -52.95 4.69
CA PHE A 320 57.57 -52.61 6.06
C PHE A 320 56.36 -52.49 7.00
N ASN A 321 56.36 -53.37 7.96
CA ASN A 321 55.50 -53.52 9.10
C ASN A 321 55.90 -52.53 10.18
N PHE A 322 54.97 -51.75 10.71
CA PHE A 322 55.09 -51.23 12.10
C PHE A 322 53.75 -51.02 12.79
N ASN A 323 53.59 -51.85 13.80
CA ASN A 323 52.62 -51.73 14.89
C ASN A 323 52.79 -50.42 15.66
N THR A 324 51.71 -49.73 15.91
CA THR A 324 51.53 -48.96 17.15
C THR A 324 50.04 -48.81 17.49
N PRO A 325 49.71 -48.82 18.81
CA PRO A 325 48.35 -49.07 19.31
C PRO A 325 47.49 -47.81 19.47
N PRO A 326 46.19 -47.98 19.74
CA PRO A 326 45.25 -46.88 19.76
C PRO A 326 45.29 -46.10 21.05
N SER A 327 45.28 -44.81 20.98
CA SER A 327 44.93 -43.95 22.12
C SER A 327 43.56 -43.34 21.93
N SER A 328 42.69 -43.81 22.79
CA SER A 328 41.40 -43.27 23.11
C SER A 328 41.43 -41.87 23.67
N SER A 329 40.55 -40.99 23.17
CA SER A 329 39.92 -40.03 24.05
C SER A 329 38.67 -39.46 23.39
N ARG A 330 37.57 -40.01 23.76
CA ARG A 330 36.25 -39.41 23.73
C ARG A 330 36.11 -38.48 24.93
N PRO A 331 35.52 -37.34 24.85
CA PRO A 331 34.76 -36.79 25.94
C PRO A 331 33.25 -36.92 25.70
N SER A 332 32.66 -37.33 26.73
CA SER A 332 31.31 -37.73 26.99
C SER A 332 30.25 -36.66 26.76
N SER A 333 29.14 -37.14 26.22
CA SER A 333 27.77 -36.72 26.45
C SER A 333 27.53 -35.91 27.74
N LEU A 334 26.89 -34.76 27.61
CA LEU A 334 25.98 -34.29 28.64
C LEU A 334 24.56 -34.27 28.06
N VAL A 335 23.84 -35.30 28.44
CA VAL A 335 22.39 -35.38 28.39
C VAL A 335 21.85 -34.41 29.44
N PHE A 336 21.13 -33.39 29.00
CA PHE A 336 20.17 -32.72 29.88
C PHE A 336 18.77 -32.95 29.35
N SER A 337 18.13 -33.90 30.02
CA SER A 337 16.68 -34.00 30.03
C SER A 337 16.16 -32.88 30.92
N SER A 338 15.35 -31.98 30.37
CA SER A 338 14.38 -31.27 31.15
C SER A 338 13.09 -31.14 30.35
N ALA A 339 12.07 -31.68 30.97
CA ALA A 339 10.70 -31.66 30.52
C ALA A 339 10.13 -30.23 30.54
N GLY A 340 9.26 -29.96 29.57
CA GLY A 340 8.13 -29.06 29.73
C GLY A 340 8.42 -27.58 29.60
N SER A 341 8.27 -27.08 28.40
CA SER A 341 7.57 -25.80 28.17
C SER A 341 7.28 -25.70 26.69
N THR A 342 6.02 -25.65 26.38
CA THR A 342 5.49 -25.21 25.10
C THR A 342 5.86 -23.74 24.90
N SER A 343 7.02 -23.48 24.33
CA SER A 343 7.35 -22.20 23.77
C SER A 343 7.19 -22.31 22.27
N SER A 344 6.15 -21.68 21.76
CA SER A 344 6.02 -21.34 20.34
C SER A 344 7.29 -20.59 19.92
N SER A 345 8.18 -21.30 19.23
CA SER A 345 9.32 -20.67 18.59
C SER A 345 8.79 -19.73 17.49
N PRO A 346 9.33 -18.50 17.41
CA PRO A 346 9.01 -17.61 16.31
C PRO A 346 9.51 -18.27 15.02
N ARG A 347 8.59 -18.64 14.16
CA ARG A 347 8.88 -19.07 12.80
C ARG A 347 9.37 -17.87 12.01
N SER A 348 10.64 -17.58 12.06
CA SER A 348 11.31 -16.82 11.01
C SER A 348 11.56 -17.77 9.85
N SER A 349 10.52 -18.08 9.11
CA SER A 349 10.63 -18.73 7.84
C SER A 349 10.52 -17.68 6.76
N VAL A 350 11.66 -17.31 6.18
CA VAL A 350 11.69 -16.72 4.83
C VAL A 350 11.11 -17.81 3.93
N ILE A 351 9.79 -17.82 3.74
CA ILE A 351 9.11 -18.79 2.90
C ILE A 351 9.25 -18.28 1.48
N LEU A 352 10.16 -18.91 0.75
CA LEU A 352 10.21 -18.81 -0.71
C LEU A 352 8.83 -19.21 -1.26
N PRO A 353 8.15 -18.35 -2.03
CA PRO A 353 6.71 -18.53 -2.33
C PRO A 353 6.31 -19.86 -2.98
N SER A 354 7.11 -20.46 -3.83
CA SER A 354 6.86 -21.79 -4.43
C SER A 354 8.08 -22.70 -4.42
N TYR A 355 9.21 -22.20 -3.99
CA TYR A 355 10.46 -22.95 -4.00
C TYR A 355 10.52 -23.95 -2.84
N VAL A 356 10.71 -25.23 -3.14
CA VAL A 356 10.98 -26.29 -2.16
C VAL A 356 12.48 -26.38 -1.97
N ALA A 357 12.99 -25.85 -0.84
CA ALA A 357 14.42 -25.86 -0.57
C ALA A 357 14.96 -27.29 -0.41
N PRO A 358 16.18 -27.59 -0.87
CA PRO A 358 16.82 -28.90 -0.72
C PRO A 358 16.92 -29.35 0.75
N GLU A 359 16.95 -30.63 1.00
CA GLU A 359 16.97 -31.20 2.36
C GLU A 359 18.29 -30.88 3.10
N ASN A 360 19.40 -30.70 2.37
CA ASN A 360 20.68 -30.33 2.94
C ASN A 360 20.66 -28.89 3.49
N THR A 361 21.05 -28.72 4.74
CA THR A 361 21.05 -27.41 5.45
C THR A 361 21.95 -26.38 4.77
N GLU A 362 23.10 -26.77 4.22
CA GLU A 362 24.03 -25.88 3.52
C GLU A 362 23.48 -25.43 2.16
N ALA A 363 22.93 -26.35 1.37
CA ALA A 363 22.29 -26.05 0.10
C ALA A 363 21.05 -25.14 0.30
N ARG A 364 20.31 -25.37 1.38
CA ARG A 364 19.18 -24.52 1.76
C ARG A 364 19.61 -23.10 2.11
N ALA A 365 20.71 -22.95 2.85
CA ALA A 365 21.26 -21.63 3.20
C ALA A 365 21.75 -20.88 1.95
N LYS A 366 22.42 -21.58 1.03
CA LYS A 366 22.90 -21.04 -0.25
C LYS A 366 21.74 -20.56 -1.13
N ALA A 367 20.71 -21.40 -1.29
CA ALA A 367 19.49 -21.07 -2.04
C ALA A 367 18.76 -19.85 -1.44
N ARG A 368 18.65 -19.78 -0.10
CA ARG A 368 18.04 -18.64 0.60
C ARG A 368 18.83 -17.37 0.40
N SER A 369 20.18 -17.42 0.48
CA SER A 369 21.05 -16.28 0.21
C SER A 369 20.91 -15.77 -1.22
N LEU A 370 20.85 -16.69 -2.20
CA LEU A 370 20.60 -16.32 -3.60
C LEU A 370 19.24 -15.64 -3.76
N TYR A 371 18.16 -16.24 -3.22
CA TYR A 371 16.83 -15.65 -3.31
C TYR A 371 16.78 -14.23 -2.74
N THR A 372 17.36 -14.01 -1.56
CA THR A 372 17.45 -12.68 -0.95
C THR A 372 18.20 -11.69 -1.86
N SER A 373 19.27 -12.13 -2.51
CA SER A 373 20.03 -11.32 -3.45
C SER A 373 19.22 -10.97 -4.70
N LEU A 374 18.44 -11.92 -5.24
CA LEU A 374 17.56 -11.66 -6.41
C LEU A 374 16.46 -10.68 -6.06
N VAL A 375 15.85 -10.81 -4.88
CA VAL A 375 14.84 -9.85 -4.37
C VAL A 375 15.46 -8.45 -4.21
N ALA A 376 16.65 -8.35 -3.64
CA ALA A 376 17.35 -7.07 -3.50
C ALA A 376 17.64 -6.42 -4.86
N LEU A 377 18.09 -7.20 -5.84
CA LEU A 377 18.29 -6.72 -7.22
C LEU A 377 16.98 -6.20 -7.82
N LEU A 378 15.87 -6.91 -7.66
CA LEU A 378 14.57 -6.49 -8.15
C LEU A 378 14.11 -5.17 -7.52
N GLN A 379 14.43 -4.94 -6.25
CA GLN A 379 14.11 -3.70 -5.54
C GLN A 379 14.95 -2.50 -6.02
N THR A 380 16.17 -2.73 -6.54
CA THR A 380 17.02 -1.67 -7.10
C THR A 380 16.59 -1.22 -8.49
N ALA A 381 15.75 -2.00 -9.17
CA ALA A 381 15.25 -1.66 -10.50
C ALA A 381 14.41 -0.38 -10.46
N THR A 382 14.54 0.46 -11.47
CA THR A 382 13.73 1.68 -11.60
C THR A 382 12.24 1.33 -11.62
N PRO A 383 11.41 2.01 -10.82
CA PRO A 383 9.99 1.74 -10.82
C PRO A 383 9.40 2.12 -12.18
N THR A 384 9.14 1.13 -13.00
CA THR A 384 8.47 1.29 -14.30
C THR A 384 7.00 0.96 -14.18
N SER A 385 6.16 1.67 -14.91
CA SER A 385 4.72 1.40 -14.98
C SER A 385 4.38 0.06 -15.67
N ARG A 386 5.41 -0.64 -16.21
CA ARG A 386 5.26 -1.90 -16.94
C ARG A 386 6.12 -3.00 -16.27
N PRO A 387 5.52 -3.86 -15.42
CA PRO A 387 6.26 -4.90 -14.70
C PRO A 387 7.06 -5.86 -15.61
N HIS A 388 6.51 -6.24 -16.77
CA HIS A 388 7.21 -7.07 -17.75
C HIS A 388 8.49 -6.42 -18.30
N ALA A 389 8.45 -5.11 -18.60
CA ALA A 389 9.63 -4.39 -19.10
C ALA A 389 10.73 -4.35 -18.03
N ARG A 390 10.38 -4.18 -16.76
CA ARG A 390 11.31 -4.25 -15.63
C ARG A 390 12.03 -5.60 -15.57
N TRP A 391 11.30 -6.69 -15.70
CA TRP A 391 11.88 -8.03 -15.69
C TRP A 391 12.79 -8.30 -16.90
N GLN A 392 12.42 -7.84 -18.09
CA GLN A 392 13.26 -7.97 -19.29
C GLN A 392 14.57 -7.20 -19.15
N GLU A 393 14.52 -6.00 -18.55
CA GLU A 393 15.72 -5.20 -18.27
C GLU A 393 16.61 -5.86 -17.21
N MET A 394 16.03 -6.49 -16.19
CA MET A 394 16.76 -7.11 -15.08
C MET A 394 17.24 -8.54 -15.38
N ALA A 395 16.69 -9.22 -16.39
CA ALA A 395 16.98 -10.63 -16.68
C ALA A 395 18.50 -10.94 -16.84
N PRO A 396 19.33 -10.13 -17.54
CA PRO A 396 20.77 -10.37 -17.62
C PRO A 396 21.46 -10.30 -16.24
N TYR A 397 21.07 -9.35 -15.40
CA TYR A 397 21.63 -9.19 -14.05
C TYR A 397 21.24 -10.36 -13.15
N MET A 398 20.00 -10.84 -13.26
CA MET A 398 19.53 -12.03 -12.56
C MET A 398 20.33 -13.26 -12.99
N ALA A 399 20.57 -13.45 -14.30
CA ALA A 399 21.38 -14.55 -14.83
C ALA A 399 22.79 -14.55 -14.24
N VAL A 400 23.47 -13.42 -14.23
CA VAL A 400 24.82 -13.29 -13.65
C VAL A 400 24.81 -13.59 -12.15
N GLN A 401 23.80 -13.14 -11.41
CA GLN A 401 23.71 -13.39 -9.97
C GLN A 401 23.47 -14.87 -9.64
N ILE A 402 22.61 -15.53 -10.41
CA ILE A 402 22.39 -16.99 -10.31
C ILE A 402 23.67 -17.73 -10.61
N PHE A 403 24.33 -17.38 -11.72
CA PHE A 403 25.55 -18.05 -12.18
C PHE A 403 26.70 -17.93 -11.14
N ARG A 404 26.88 -16.76 -10.54
CA ARG A 404 27.87 -16.55 -9.46
C ARG A 404 27.63 -17.40 -8.23
N SER A 405 26.39 -17.82 -8.02
CA SER A 405 25.99 -18.66 -6.89
C SER A 405 26.09 -20.15 -7.17
N THR A 406 26.56 -20.54 -8.36
CA THR A 406 26.73 -21.93 -8.77
C THR A 406 28.20 -22.26 -9.00
N SER A 407 28.52 -23.56 -9.10
CA SER A 407 29.85 -24.07 -9.46
C SER A 407 29.99 -24.38 -10.96
N ALA A 408 29.09 -23.83 -11.78
CA ALA A 408 29.10 -24.09 -13.21
C ALA A 408 30.32 -23.48 -13.93
N PRO A 409 30.83 -24.13 -15.02
CA PRO A 409 31.93 -23.62 -15.83
C PRO A 409 31.58 -22.27 -16.47
N GLN A 410 32.57 -21.35 -16.53
CA GLN A 410 32.33 -19.97 -16.98
C GLN A 410 31.94 -19.84 -18.47
N ASP A 411 32.29 -20.82 -19.28
CA ASP A 411 31.92 -20.90 -20.70
C ASP A 411 30.42 -21.06 -20.94
N MET A 412 29.67 -21.53 -19.93
CA MET A 412 28.22 -21.67 -19.98
C MET A 412 27.48 -20.36 -19.72
N LEU A 413 28.11 -19.29 -19.25
CA LEU A 413 27.43 -18.07 -18.84
C LEU A 413 26.58 -17.43 -19.97
N ALA A 414 27.14 -17.35 -21.18
CA ALA A 414 26.44 -16.69 -22.30
C ALA A 414 25.15 -17.47 -22.70
N THR A 415 25.24 -18.81 -22.76
CA THR A 415 24.11 -19.66 -23.08
C THR A 415 23.06 -19.67 -21.97
N PHE A 416 23.50 -19.59 -20.72
CA PHE A 416 22.63 -19.48 -19.57
C PHE A 416 21.91 -18.13 -19.53
N GLU A 417 22.59 -17.03 -19.76
CA GLU A 417 21.99 -15.69 -19.87
C GLU A 417 20.92 -15.65 -20.95
N GLU A 418 21.20 -16.18 -22.15
CA GLU A 418 20.22 -16.28 -23.22
C GLU A 418 19.00 -17.14 -22.80
N LYS A 419 19.24 -18.27 -22.10
CA LYS A 419 18.16 -19.12 -21.55
C LYS A 419 17.29 -18.35 -20.58
N VAL A 420 17.88 -17.59 -19.64
CA VAL A 420 17.16 -16.79 -18.64
C VAL A 420 16.32 -15.72 -19.34
N VAL A 421 16.92 -14.92 -20.23
CA VAL A 421 16.24 -13.86 -21.00
C VAL A 421 15.09 -14.45 -21.85
N ASN A 422 15.28 -15.64 -22.39
CA ASN A 422 14.28 -16.30 -23.22
C ASN A 422 13.16 -16.99 -22.41
N THR A 423 13.33 -17.23 -21.13
CA THR A 423 12.35 -17.91 -20.27
C THR A 423 11.55 -16.95 -19.41
N ILE A 424 12.22 -15.95 -18.83
CA ILE A 424 11.55 -14.93 -18.00
C ILE A 424 10.49 -14.18 -18.82
N CYS A 425 9.31 -14.04 -18.26
CA CYS A 425 8.16 -13.40 -18.90
C CYS A 425 7.63 -14.07 -20.17
N ARG A 426 8.06 -15.27 -20.49
CA ARG A 426 7.54 -16.03 -21.62
C ARG A 426 6.62 -17.16 -21.14
N ALA A 427 5.36 -16.87 -20.98
CA ALA A 427 4.33 -17.82 -20.53
C ALA A 427 4.18 -19.08 -21.43
N LYS A 428 4.78 -19.07 -22.62
CA LYS A 428 4.80 -20.21 -23.55
C LYS A 428 5.95 -21.20 -23.31
N SER A 429 6.91 -20.88 -22.44
CA SER A 429 7.96 -21.82 -22.05
C SER A 429 7.37 -22.92 -21.16
N GLU A 430 7.77 -24.17 -21.37
CA GLU A 430 7.30 -25.33 -20.59
C GLU A 430 7.63 -25.14 -19.09
N LEU A 431 8.85 -24.74 -18.77
CA LEU A 431 9.28 -24.44 -17.40
C LEU A 431 8.42 -23.34 -16.76
N TYR A 432 8.14 -22.27 -17.52
CA TYR A 432 7.32 -21.17 -17.03
C TYR A 432 5.88 -21.63 -16.74
N ALA A 433 5.30 -22.39 -17.64
CA ALA A 433 3.94 -22.92 -17.48
C ALA A 433 3.82 -23.90 -16.28
N GLU A 434 4.85 -24.73 -16.05
CA GLU A 434 4.91 -25.60 -14.88
C GLU A 434 4.98 -24.78 -13.59
N VAL A 435 5.88 -23.80 -13.49
CA VAL A 435 6.04 -22.94 -12.31
C VAL A 435 4.76 -22.14 -12.05
N GLU A 436 4.14 -21.57 -13.09
CA GLU A 436 2.87 -20.85 -12.97
C GLU A 436 1.74 -21.76 -12.45
N SER A 437 1.66 -23.00 -12.96
CA SER A 437 0.68 -23.98 -12.51
C SER A 437 0.88 -24.35 -11.02
N ASN A 438 2.11 -24.62 -10.63
CA ASN A 438 2.46 -24.94 -9.24
C ASN A 438 2.17 -23.76 -8.31
N PHE A 439 2.54 -22.55 -8.71
CA PHE A 439 2.23 -21.31 -7.97
C PHE A 439 0.71 -21.15 -7.79
N ARG A 440 -0.08 -21.31 -8.85
CA ARG A 440 -1.54 -21.23 -8.79
C ARG A 440 -2.13 -22.25 -7.81
N GLN A 441 -1.67 -23.50 -7.83
CA GLN A 441 -2.16 -24.53 -6.91
C GLN A 441 -1.90 -24.15 -5.45
N ARG A 442 -0.71 -23.65 -5.13
CA ARG A 442 -0.34 -23.21 -3.78
C ARG A 442 -1.14 -21.98 -3.36
N LEU A 443 -1.26 -21.00 -4.24
CA LEU A 443 -2.07 -19.81 -3.98
C LEU A 443 -3.54 -20.18 -3.72
N MET A 444 -4.12 -21.11 -4.48
CA MET A 444 -5.49 -21.58 -4.28
C MET A 444 -5.65 -22.35 -2.98
N ALA A 445 -4.66 -23.13 -2.55
CA ALA A 445 -4.69 -23.82 -1.28
C ALA A 445 -4.71 -22.84 -0.09
N GLU A 446 -3.78 -21.87 -0.07
CA GLU A 446 -3.75 -20.82 0.95
C GLU A 446 -5.02 -19.96 0.93
N LEU A 447 -5.45 -19.54 -0.26
CA LEU A 447 -6.66 -18.76 -0.45
C LEU A 447 -7.89 -19.47 0.11
N SER A 448 -8.00 -20.79 -0.08
CA SER A 448 -9.12 -21.57 0.44
C SER A 448 -9.16 -21.55 1.98
N GLY A 449 -8.00 -21.63 2.63
CA GLY A 449 -7.86 -21.49 4.07
C GLY A 449 -8.33 -20.12 4.55
N ARG A 450 -7.81 -19.05 3.92
CA ARG A 450 -8.17 -17.67 4.27
C ARG A 450 -9.64 -17.34 4.01
N VAL A 451 -10.20 -17.78 2.89
CA VAL A 451 -11.63 -17.58 2.60
C VAL A 451 -12.50 -18.28 3.63
N ARG A 452 -12.16 -19.49 4.06
CA ARG A 452 -12.88 -20.23 5.12
C ARG A 452 -12.89 -19.46 6.44
N GLU A 453 -11.77 -18.87 6.81
CA GLU A 453 -11.63 -18.08 8.03
C GLU A 453 -12.41 -16.76 7.96
N LEU A 454 -12.35 -16.09 6.81
CA LEU A 454 -12.78 -14.69 6.66
C LEU A 454 -14.24 -14.55 6.19
N LYS A 455 -14.80 -15.50 5.46
CA LYS A 455 -16.12 -15.36 4.80
C LYS A 455 -17.29 -15.09 5.76
N ALA A 456 -17.21 -15.63 6.98
CA ALA A 456 -18.28 -15.49 7.99
C ALA A 456 -18.14 -14.22 8.85
N LEU A 457 -17.04 -13.49 8.72
CA LEU A 457 -16.78 -12.31 9.55
C LEU A 457 -17.65 -11.10 9.12
N SER A 458 -18.03 -10.25 10.08
CA SER A 458 -18.61 -8.94 9.80
C SER A 458 -17.63 -8.03 9.05
N GLY A 459 -18.10 -6.93 8.49
CA GLY A 459 -17.23 -5.98 7.78
C GLY A 459 -16.05 -5.51 8.63
N VAL A 460 -16.32 -5.11 9.87
CA VAL A 460 -15.30 -4.61 10.81
C VAL A 460 -14.33 -5.71 11.22
N SER A 461 -14.83 -6.92 11.51
CA SER A 461 -13.98 -8.06 11.89
C SER A 461 -13.11 -8.52 10.71
N LEU A 462 -13.67 -8.56 9.50
CA LEU A 462 -12.95 -8.86 8.27
C LEU A 462 -11.80 -7.86 8.06
N PHE A 463 -12.09 -6.58 8.17
CA PHE A 463 -11.09 -5.52 8.07
C PHE A 463 -9.97 -5.71 9.09
N ALA A 464 -10.30 -5.93 10.37
CA ALA A 464 -9.32 -6.07 11.44
C ALA A 464 -8.37 -7.24 11.21
N VAL A 465 -8.91 -8.42 10.85
CA VAL A 465 -8.11 -9.62 10.60
C VAL A 465 -7.26 -9.48 9.33
N ALA A 466 -7.84 -8.99 8.24
CA ALA A 466 -7.16 -8.88 6.95
C ALA A 466 -6.06 -7.81 6.92
N THR A 467 -6.21 -6.73 7.69
CA THR A 467 -5.24 -5.62 7.72
C THR A 467 -4.32 -5.63 8.94
N GLY A 468 -4.53 -6.54 9.90
CA GLY A 468 -3.81 -6.57 11.17
C GLY A 468 -4.15 -5.40 12.11
N ALA A 469 -5.22 -4.66 11.83
CA ALA A 469 -5.66 -3.53 12.64
C ALA A 469 -6.23 -4.00 13.98
N ARG A 470 -5.81 -3.39 15.10
CA ARG A 470 -6.36 -3.72 16.42
C ARG A 470 -7.65 -2.94 16.67
N ILE A 471 -8.71 -3.66 17.04
CA ILE A 471 -9.97 -3.07 17.48
C ILE A 471 -9.87 -2.89 19.00
N GLN A 472 -9.90 -1.65 19.48
CA GLN A 472 -10.03 -1.40 20.91
C GLN A 472 -11.51 -1.48 21.34
N ASN A 473 -11.76 -1.93 22.59
CA ASN A 473 -13.10 -2.08 23.18
C ASN A 473 -13.94 -0.78 23.22
N SER A 474 -13.35 0.37 22.88
CA SER A 474 -14.02 1.68 22.78
C SER A 474 -14.61 1.98 21.40
N GLY A 475 -14.59 1.04 20.45
CA GLY A 475 -15.11 1.26 19.08
C GLY A 475 -14.21 2.14 18.19
N VAL A 476 -13.07 2.59 18.69
CA VAL A 476 -12.09 3.38 17.92
C VAL A 476 -10.99 2.46 17.41
N LEU A 477 -10.87 2.35 16.10
CA LEU A 477 -9.74 1.69 15.45
C LEU A 477 -8.49 2.58 15.61
N GLN A 478 -7.56 2.17 16.46
CA GLN A 478 -6.24 2.81 16.53
C GLN A 478 -5.25 2.07 15.64
N THR A 479 -4.63 2.79 14.74
CA THR A 479 -3.39 2.38 14.12
C THR A 479 -2.28 2.66 15.11
N SER A 480 -1.74 1.62 15.72
CA SER A 480 -0.63 1.74 16.67
C SER A 480 0.64 2.16 15.93
N ARG A 481 0.96 3.45 15.98
CA ARG A 481 2.25 3.99 15.51
C ARG A 481 3.39 3.79 16.50
N ASP A 482 3.09 3.39 17.76
CA ASP A 482 4.03 3.46 18.89
C ASP A 482 4.29 2.12 19.60
N THR A 483 4.06 0.99 18.95
CA THR A 483 4.64 -0.27 19.45
C THR A 483 5.51 -0.85 18.35
N GLU A 484 6.79 -0.58 18.53
CA GLU A 484 7.87 -1.24 17.82
C GLU A 484 7.59 -2.73 17.57
N THR A 485 7.65 -3.12 16.28
CA THR A 485 8.29 -4.33 15.77
C THR A 485 7.91 -5.70 16.32
N SER A 486 6.78 -5.95 16.95
CA SER A 486 6.57 -7.32 17.46
C SER A 486 5.38 -8.10 16.89
N SER A 487 4.63 -7.59 15.91
CA SER A 487 3.56 -8.38 15.28
C SER A 487 3.44 -8.26 13.76
N ARG A 488 4.35 -7.54 13.10
CA ARG A 488 4.51 -7.56 11.63
C ARG A 488 5.56 -8.57 11.15
N ASP A 489 6.29 -9.20 12.06
CA ASP A 489 7.37 -10.16 11.73
C ASP A 489 6.87 -11.51 11.17
N GLY A 490 5.58 -11.68 10.92
CA GLY A 490 5.02 -12.93 10.42
C GLY A 490 4.47 -12.90 8.99
N LEU A 491 4.18 -11.72 8.43
CA LEU A 491 3.77 -11.59 7.03
C LEU A 491 4.86 -10.84 6.27
N GLU A 492 5.75 -11.57 5.62
CA GLU A 492 6.65 -10.99 4.63
C GLU A 492 5.80 -10.33 3.55
N GLU A 493 5.97 -9.03 3.39
CA GLU A 493 5.28 -8.24 2.38
C GLU A 493 5.62 -8.84 1.00
N GLY A 494 4.63 -9.47 0.34
CA GLY A 494 4.78 -10.13 -0.96
C GLY A 494 4.78 -11.66 -0.96
N GLY A 495 4.73 -12.34 0.20
CA GLY A 495 4.59 -13.80 0.28
C GLY A 495 3.24 -14.33 -0.21
N ILE A 496 3.14 -15.64 -0.51
CA ILE A 496 1.87 -16.29 -0.94
C ILE A 496 0.77 -16.09 0.10
N GLU A 497 1.09 -16.17 1.39
CA GLU A 497 0.13 -15.99 2.49
C GLU A 497 -0.44 -14.57 2.51
N ASP A 498 0.39 -13.56 2.30
CA ASP A 498 -0.04 -12.17 2.21
C ASP A 498 -0.89 -11.94 0.95
N MET A 499 -0.44 -12.44 -0.20
CA MET A 499 -1.22 -12.38 -1.44
C MET A 499 -2.59 -13.05 -1.29
N ALA A 500 -2.65 -14.24 -0.66
CA ALA A 500 -3.89 -14.97 -0.40
C ALA A 500 -4.80 -14.19 0.56
N THR A 501 -4.27 -13.55 1.59
CA THR A 501 -5.03 -12.74 2.55
C THR A 501 -5.63 -11.50 1.87
N ARG A 502 -4.82 -10.76 1.10
CA ARG A 502 -5.28 -9.59 0.33
C ARG A 502 -6.33 -9.98 -0.72
N LEU A 503 -6.12 -11.10 -1.40
CA LEU A 503 -7.05 -11.62 -2.41
C LEU A 503 -8.37 -12.10 -1.78
N ALA A 504 -8.31 -12.78 -0.64
CA ALA A 504 -9.50 -13.21 0.12
C ALA A 504 -10.30 -12.00 0.60
N HIS A 505 -9.64 -10.99 1.17
CA HIS A 505 -10.29 -9.76 1.63
C HIS A 505 -11.01 -9.04 0.50
N LEU A 506 -10.28 -8.77 -0.60
CA LEU A 506 -10.82 -8.12 -1.79
C LEU A 506 -11.98 -8.95 -2.38
N GLY A 507 -11.78 -10.25 -2.56
CA GLY A 507 -12.77 -11.13 -3.18
C GLY A 507 -14.04 -11.29 -2.36
N ILE A 508 -13.95 -11.39 -1.04
CA ILE A 508 -15.13 -11.49 -0.16
C ILE A 508 -15.96 -10.20 -0.21
N LEU A 509 -15.33 -9.02 -0.13
CA LEU A 509 -16.04 -7.75 -0.23
C LEU A 509 -16.66 -7.58 -1.61
N HIS A 510 -15.92 -7.88 -2.66
CA HIS A 510 -16.42 -7.84 -4.04
C HIS A 510 -17.61 -8.78 -4.22
N TRP A 511 -17.53 -10.01 -3.77
CA TRP A 511 -18.61 -11.00 -3.86
C TRP A 511 -19.87 -10.51 -3.14
N ARG A 512 -19.75 -10.00 -1.91
CA ARG A 512 -20.87 -9.47 -1.13
C ARG A 512 -21.62 -8.36 -1.87
N VAL A 513 -20.89 -7.51 -2.61
CA VAL A 513 -21.49 -6.39 -3.36
C VAL A 513 -22.06 -6.86 -4.70
N TRP A 514 -21.29 -7.62 -5.47
CA TRP A 514 -21.58 -7.85 -6.88
C TRP A 514 -22.28 -9.18 -7.19
N ALA A 515 -22.20 -10.17 -6.30
CA ALA A 515 -22.90 -11.44 -6.54
C ALA A 515 -24.40 -11.25 -6.78
N PRO A 516 -25.16 -10.53 -5.91
CA PRO A 516 -26.58 -10.32 -6.14
C PRO A 516 -26.89 -9.42 -7.33
N LEU A 517 -25.94 -8.57 -7.76
CA LEU A 517 -26.16 -7.62 -8.87
C LEU A 517 -25.85 -8.22 -10.24
N VAL A 518 -24.89 -9.15 -10.32
CA VAL A 518 -24.29 -9.55 -11.60
C VAL A 518 -24.13 -11.06 -11.77
N TYR A 519 -23.73 -11.79 -10.71
CA TYR A 519 -23.29 -13.18 -10.79
C TYR A 519 -24.36 -14.20 -10.39
N SER A 520 -25.23 -13.87 -9.44
CA SER A 520 -26.37 -14.71 -9.05
C SER A 520 -27.55 -14.37 -9.96
N GLY A 521 -28.05 -15.31 -10.72
CA GLY A 521 -28.98 -15.13 -11.84
C GLY A 521 -30.41 -14.62 -11.53
N ASP A 522 -30.74 -14.28 -10.29
CA ASP A 522 -32.09 -13.83 -9.92
C ASP A 522 -32.28 -12.32 -10.18
N GLN A 523 -32.64 -11.98 -11.41
CA GLN A 523 -32.93 -10.58 -11.81
C GLN A 523 -34.36 -10.10 -11.50
N ASP A 524 -35.28 -10.94 -11.09
CA ASP A 524 -36.70 -10.59 -11.04
C ASP A 524 -37.23 -10.06 -9.69
N ASP A 525 -36.47 -10.16 -8.58
CA ASP A 525 -37.01 -9.84 -7.23
C ASP A 525 -36.33 -8.68 -6.46
N MET A 526 -35.44 -7.90 -7.07
CA MET A 526 -34.84 -6.75 -6.35
C MET A 526 -35.71 -5.50 -6.44
N VAL A 527 -36.90 -5.54 -5.82
CA VAL A 527 -37.64 -4.34 -5.46
C VAL A 527 -37.02 -3.77 -4.18
N LEU A 528 -36.27 -2.69 -4.32
CA LEU A 528 -35.77 -1.94 -3.16
C LEU A 528 -36.93 -1.21 -2.49
N ASP A 529 -37.23 -1.56 -1.24
CA ASP A 529 -38.03 -0.75 -0.36
C ASP A 529 -37.42 0.64 -0.21
N ASP A 530 -37.97 1.61 -0.92
CA ASP A 530 -37.67 3.03 -0.73
C ASP A 530 -38.37 3.52 0.57
N ALA A 531 -37.82 3.14 1.71
CA ALA A 531 -38.13 3.85 2.96
C ALA A 531 -37.22 5.06 3.04
N PRO A 532 -37.71 6.29 3.09
CA PRO A 532 -36.89 7.48 3.28
C PRO A 532 -36.37 7.49 4.71
N ASN A 533 -35.09 7.16 4.90
CA ASN A 533 -34.42 7.44 6.17
C ASN A 533 -34.29 8.95 6.34
N GLN A 534 -35.17 9.51 7.14
CA GLN A 534 -34.97 10.77 7.84
C GLN A 534 -33.91 10.54 8.93
N ILE A 535 -32.70 11.05 8.73
CA ILE A 535 -31.77 11.45 9.79
C ILE A 535 -31.13 12.77 9.38
#